data_7d736d4abbfd87367b48f7a79fda9f29
#
_entry.id   7d736d4abbfd87367b48f7a79fda9f29
#
_cell.length_a   1.000
_cell.length_b   1.000
_cell.length_c   1.000
_cell.angle_alpha   90.00
_cell.angle_beta   90.00
_cell.angle_gamma   90.00
#
_symmetry.space_group_name_H-M   'P 1'
#
loop_
_entity.id
_entity.type
_entity.pdbx_description
1 polymer ?
#
loop_
_entity_poly.entity_id
_entity_poly.type
_entity_poly.pdbx_seq_one_letter_code
_entity_poly.pdbx_strand_id
1 'polypeptide(L)'
;MKAESIFLRFSLIFSAILLTVSCAKKNSSSSESSDNFTVSEIAQTSGSDGLSGSFVVPENSISFLLSVFLDNNNSVVFKSLTDPDGIDILSFSSTPNLYLDASGSSGSSVTKYGYANVLIPQSPSFSAKTGKWTFTAYNNDRVKLALRKGVIPLEATIEVQPFITGITWSAENILDALTILSDIYLENGVKITINNTITITEGEYSSVSPTFTNTTTSALVKQGSSDAVNIFFIEDYSGIGSGILGNAAGMPGSMGEVNSWNGVLVSLSAHASGTVLDAQLLGETAAHEMGHQLGLFHTTEKGGNVFDILSDTPECTSSSLDNDSNGILTAEECDLFGGDNLMFWTSWSSTSRSSGKKQYKLSSFQQYVIKHSPIAK
;
A
#
# COMPACT_ATOMS: atom_id res chain seq x y z
N MET A 1 18.80 85.60 0.75
CA MET A 1 20.01 85.37 1.59
C MET A 1 20.50 83.94 1.21
N LYS A 2 21.75 83.93 0.71
CA LYS A 2 22.43 82.75 0.16
C LYS A 2 22.87 81.85 1.31
N ALA A 3 22.72 80.52 1.20
CA ALA A 3 23.42 79.58 2.02
C ALA A 3 24.26 78.67 1.12
N GLU A 4 25.55 78.73 1.38
CA GLU A 4 26.59 78.02 0.63
C GLU A 4 26.70 76.54 1.07
N SER A 5 26.87 75.69 0.08
CA SER A 5 27.11 74.24 0.28
C SER A 5 28.59 73.98 0.47
N ILE A 6 28.97 73.28 1.55
CA ILE A 6 30.32 72.79 1.79
C ILE A 6 30.34 71.32 1.37
N PHE A 7 31.14 71.00 0.33
CA PHE A 7 31.47 69.62 -0.09
C PHE A 7 32.65 69.12 0.73
N LEU A 8 32.38 68.09 1.55
CA LEU A 8 33.48 67.33 2.21
C LEU A 8 33.76 66.07 1.44
N ARG A 9 34.96 65.97 0.83
CA ARG A 9 35.43 64.77 0.15
C ARG A 9 36.02 63.86 1.20
N PHE A 10 35.46 62.66 1.41
CA PHE A 10 36.08 61.55 2.11
C PHE A 10 36.69 60.59 1.08
N SER A 11 38.05 60.47 1.19
CA SER A 11 38.85 59.53 0.44
C SER A 11 38.79 58.17 1.18
N LEU A 12 38.14 57.15 0.58
CA LEU A 12 38.11 55.79 1.11
C LEU A 12 39.36 55.04 0.58
N ILE A 13 40.26 54.71 1.47
CA ILE A 13 41.36 53.79 1.26
C ILE A 13 40.81 52.39 1.37
N PHE A 14 40.79 51.65 0.26
CA PHE A 14 40.45 50.22 0.23
C PHE A 14 41.69 49.43 0.66
N SER A 15 41.70 48.92 1.89
CA SER A 15 42.62 47.86 2.32
C SER A 15 42.02 46.51 1.94
N ALA A 16 42.60 45.85 0.95
CA ALA A 16 42.27 44.49 0.60
C ALA A 16 42.83 43.51 1.67
N ILE A 17 41.97 43.01 2.50
CA ILE A 17 42.30 41.89 3.39
C ILE A 17 42.05 40.58 2.58
N LEU A 18 43.14 39.91 2.22
CA LEU A 18 43.12 38.57 1.66
C LEU A 18 42.72 37.59 2.75
N LEU A 19 41.45 37.20 2.81
CA LEU A 19 40.99 36.08 3.63
C LEU A 19 41.29 34.78 2.87
N THR A 20 42.34 34.08 3.26
CA THR A 20 42.55 32.67 2.85
C THR A 20 41.51 31.82 3.55
N VAL A 21 40.44 31.45 2.79
CA VAL A 21 39.50 30.44 3.24
C VAL A 21 40.20 29.09 3.12
N SER A 22 40.69 28.58 4.23
CA SER A 22 41.10 27.19 4.38
C SER A 22 39.84 26.33 4.26
N CYS A 23 39.61 25.63 3.14
CA CYS A 23 38.64 24.58 3.04
C CYS A 23 39.05 23.42 3.94
N ALA A 24 38.65 23.46 5.20
CA ALA A 24 38.56 22.25 5.99
C ALA A 24 37.53 21.35 5.34
N LYS A 25 37.96 20.24 4.72
CA LYS A 25 37.10 19.13 4.35
C LYS A 25 36.37 18.68 5.60
N LYS A 26 35.14 19.14 5.77
CA LYS A 26 34.19 18.53 6.69
C LYS A 26 33.98 17.12 6.17
N ASN A 27 34.61 16.14 6.78
CA ASN A 27 34.17 14.76 6.67
C ASN A 27 32.73 14.74 7.19
N SER A 28 31.77 14.95 6.30
CA SER A 28 30.41 14.49 6.52
C SER A 28 30.51 12.97 6.57
N SER A 29 30.46 12.40 7.76
CA SER A 29 29.97 11.06 7.91
C SER A 29 28.55 11.10 7.35
N SER A 30 28.41 10.78 6.08
CA SER A 30 27.14 10.34 5.53
C SER A 30 26.78 9.12 6.37
N SER A 31 25.84 9.28 7.28
CA SER A 31 24.99 8.16 7.66
C SER A 31 24.42 7.67 6.33
N GLU A 32 24.99 6.60 5.79
CA GLU A 32 24.37 5.82 4.75
C GLU A 32 23.04 5.35 5.33
N SER A 33 21.96 6.07 5.06
CA SER A 33 20.63 5.48 5.01
C SER A 33 20.66 4.57 3.80
N SER A 34 21.18 3.36 3.99
CA SER A 34 21.14 2.33 2.97
C SER A 34 19.73 1.77 2.92
N ASP A 35 18.77 2.55 2.46
CA ASP A 35 17.52 2.02 1.95
C ASP A 35 17.83 1.26 0.67
N ASN A 36 18.22 -0.01 0.87
CA ASN A 36 18.53 -0.94 -0.21
C ASN A 36 17.22 -1.54 -0.78
N PHE A 37 16.27 -0.67 -1.14
CA PHE A 37 15.12 -1.04 -1.93
C PHE A 37 15.49 -1.03 -3.41
N THR A 38 15.26 -2.13 -4.08
CA THR A 38 15.54 -2.28 -5.51
C THR A 38 14.38 -2.95 -6.22
N VAL A 39 14.08 -2.51 -7.45
CA VAL A 39 13.15 -3.19 -8.35
C VAL A 39 13.92 -3.66 -9.56
N SER A 40 13.79 -4.94 -9.91
CA SER A 40 14.44 -5.55 -11.05
C SER A 40 13.49 -6.43 -11.85
N GLU A 41 13.70 -6.49 -13.16
CA GLU A 41 13.00 -7.44 -14.02
C GLU A 41 13.73 -8.79 -14.00
N ILE A 42 12.96 -9.87 -13.89
CA ILE A 42 13.48 -11.22 -13.85
C ILE A 42 13.34 -11.88 -15.22
N ALA A 43 14.47 -12.34 -15.75
CA ALA A 43 14.49 -13.09 -17.00
C ALA A 43 13.73 -14.42 -16.87
N GLN A 44 12.99 -14.77 -17.90
CA GLN A 44 12.16 -15.96 -17.95
C GLN A 44 12.58 -16.85 -19.13
N THR A 45 12.37 -18.15 -18.97
CA THR A 45 12.56 -19.17 -20.00
C THR A 45 11.27 -19.93 -20.20
N SER A 46 10.88 -20.16 -21.46
CA SER A 46 9.72 -20.97 -21.80
C SER A 46 10.01 -22.46 -21.59
N GLY A 47 9.05 -23.15 -20.99
CA GLY A 47 9.08 -24.60 -20.76
C GLY A 47 7.72 -25.24 -21.03
N SER A 48 7.62 -26.55 -20.94
CA SER A 48 6.35 -27.29 -21.08
C SER A 48 5.31 -26.90 -20.05
N ASP A 49 5.77 -26.43 -18.89
CA ASP A 49 4.92 -26.11 -17.72
C ASP A 49 4.69 -24.60 -17.52
N GLY A 50 4.99 -23.79 -18.55
CA GLY A 50 4.83 -22.34 -18.52
C GLY A 50 6.17 -21.61 -18.59
N LEU A 51 6.19 -20.36 -18.12
CA LEU A 51 7.37 -19.53 -18.02
C LEU A 51 8.02 -19.71 -16.66
N SER A 52 9.30 -20.06 -16.63
CA SER A 52 10.07 -20.27 -15.42
C SER A 52 11.17 -19.24 -15.28
N GLY A 53 11.50 -18.89 -14.06
CA GLY A 53 12.59 -17.96 -13.75
C GLY A 53 13.24 -18.27 -12.40
N SER A 54 14.31 -17.56 -12.11
CA SER A 54 14.96 -17.62 -10.82
C SER A 54 15.57 -16.27 -10.46
N PHE A 55 15.67 -16.03 -9.16
CA PHE A 55 16.34 -14.86 -8.59
C PHE A 55 17.11 -15.25 -7.33
N VAL A 56 18.01 -14.41 -6.91
CA VAL A 56 18.77 -14.60 -5.68
C VAL A 56 18.31 -13.58 -4.64
N VAL A 57 17.92 -14.07 -3.48
CA VAL A 57 17.69 -13.25 -2.29
C VAL A 57 19.05 -13.16 -1.57
N PRO A 58 19.69 -11.98 -1.53
CA PRO A 58 21.00 -11.82 -0.89
C PRO A 58 20.90 -11.84 0.63
N GLU A 59 22.05 -11.93 1.28
CA GLU A 59 22.14 -11.76 2.74
C GLU A 59 21.58 -10.40 3.18
N ASN A 60 21.06 -10.34 4.39
CA ASN A 60 20.43 -9.16 4.98
C ASN A 60 19.17 -8.67 4.22
N SER A 61 18.53 -9.54 3.43
CA SER A 61 17.23 -9.24 2.85
C SER A 61 16.15 -9.30 3.93
N ILE A 62 15.35 -8.22 4.01
CA ILE A 62 14.23 -8.12 4.94
C ILE A 62 12.99 -8.77 4.30
N SER A 63 12.75 -8.44 3.03
CA SER A 63 11.56 -8.84 2.31
C SER A 63 11.75 -8.77 0.80
N PHE A 64 10.84 -9.42 0.09
CA PHE A 64 10.67 -9.22 -1.34
C PHE A 64 9.19 -9.35 -1.75
N LEU A 65 8.85 -8.67 -2.83
CA LEU A 65 7.59 -8.81 -3.55
C LEU A 65 7.91 -9.33 -4.96
N LEU A 66 7.49 -10.54 -5.26
CA LEU A 66 7.54 -11.09 -6.61
C LEU A 66 6.21 -10.86 -7.30
N SER A 67 6.23 -10.15 -8.41
CA SER A 67 5.04 -9.74 -9.17
C SER A 67 5.11 -10.25 -10.59
N VAL A 68 4.03 -10.82 -11.08
CA VAL A 68 3.84 -11.20 -12.47
C VAL A 68 2.74 -10.35 -13.09
N PHE A 69 2.98 -9.89 -14.31
CA PHE A 69 2.09 -8.99 -15.03
C PHE A 69 1.70 -9.58 -16.37
N LEU A 70 0.48 -9.27 -16.79
CA LEU A 70 -0.04 -9.53 -18.12
C LEU A 70 -0.73 -8.27 -18.62
N ASP A 71 -0.33 -7.77 -19.77
CA ASP A 71 -0.81 -6.49 -20.31
C ASP A 71 -2.24 -6.57 -20.91
N ASN A 72 -2.95 -7.65 -20.64
CA ASN A 72 -4.35 -7.84 -21.04
C ASN A 72 -5.19 -8.35 -19.85
N ASN A 73 -6.51 -8.44 -20.04
CA ASN A 73 -7.47 -8.85 -19.00
C ASN A 73 -7.57 -10.37 -18.81
N ASN A 74 -6.60 -11.14 -19.28
CA ASN A 74 -6.56 -12.57 -19.03
C ASN A 74 -5.99 -12.90 -17.66
N SER A 75 -6.22 -14.14 -17.22
CA SER A 75 -5.72 -14.62 -15.95
C SER A 75 -4.22 -14.85 -16.01
N VAL A 76 -3.50 -14.30 -15.03
CA VAL A 76 -2.12 -14.62 -14.70
C VAL A 76 -2.11 -15.66 -13.59
N VAL A 77 -1.22 -16.63 -13.65
CA VAL A 77 -1.17 -17.71 -12.67
C VAL A 77 0.26 -17.92 -12.18
N PHE A 78 0.49 -17.79 -10.87
CA PHE A 78 1.65 -18.41 -10.21
C PHE A 78 1.37 -19.90 -9.98
N LYS A 79 2.21 -20.76 -10.51
CA LYS A 79 2.12 -22.22 -10.32
C LYS A 79 2.98 -22.71 -9.19
N SER A 80 4.20 -22.18 -9.05
CA SER A 80 5.13 -22.56 -8.02
C SER A 80 6.01 -21.38 -7.61
N LEU A 81 6.43 -21.37 -6.37
CA LEU A 81 7.51 -20.54 -5.86
C LEU A 81 8.32 -21.38 -4.87
N THR A 82 9.51 -21.80 -5.30
CA THR A 82 10.35 -22.71 -4.55
C THR A 82 11.46 -21.94 -3.85
N ASP A 83 11.59 -22.14 -2.55
CA ASP A 83 12.60 -21.53 -1.71
C ASP A 83 13.99 -22.17 -1.89
N PRO A 84 15.06 -21.62 -1.28
CA PRO A 84 16.42 -22.17 -1.38
C PRO A 84 16.58 -23.59 -0.84
N ASP A 85 15.67 -24.06 0.02
CA ASP A 85 15.67 -25.42 0.57
C ASP A 85 14.93 -26.42 -0.32
N GLY A 86 14.40 -25.97 -1.46
CA GLY A 86 13.65 -26.79 -2.41
C GLY A 86 12.17 -26.97 -2.05
N ILE A 87 11.64 -26.17 -1.14
CA ILE A 87 10.25 -26.22 -0.71
C ILE A 87 9.41 -25.29 -1.61
N ASP A 88 8.41 -25.85 -2.29
CA ASP A 88 7.40 -25.05 -2.98
C ASP A 88 6.44 -24.46 -1.95
N ILE A 89 6.55 -23.15 -1.73
CA ILE A 89 5.78 -22.44 -0.72
C ILE A 89 4.32 -22.15 -1.16
N LEU A 90 4.00 -22.34 -2.44
CA LEU A 90 2.63 -22.25 -2.96
C LEU A 90 1.89 -23.58 -2.88
N SER A 91 2.61 -24.70 -2.67
CA SER A 91 1.96 -25.99 -2.47
C SER A 91 1.37 -26.06 -1.07
N PHE A 92 0.06 -26.15 -0.98
CA PHE A 92 -0.67 -26.25 0.27
C PHE A 92 -0.48 -27.64 0.91
N SER A 93 0.44 -27.77 1.84
CA SER A 93 0.32 -28.71 2.91
C SER A 93 -0.68 -28.18 3.95
N SER A 94 -1.16 -29.01 4.87
CA SER A 94 -2.23 -28.77 5.86
C SER A 94 -2.18 -27.49 6.73
N THR A 95 -1.20 -26.61 6.49
CA THR A 95 -1.08 -25.26 7.08
C THR A 95 -0.67 -24.29 5.98
N PRO A 96 -1.59 -23.44 5.49
CA PRO A 96 -1.23 -22.42 4.51
C PRO A 96 -0.24 -21.44 5.14
N ASN A 97 0.97 -21.38 4.60
CA ASN A 97 1.99 -20.41 5.03
C ASN A 97 1.83 -19.04 4.32
N LEU A 98 0.97 -18.99 3.31
CA LEU A 98 0.73 -17.81 2.50
C LEU A 98 -0.75 -17.74 2.15
N TYR A 99 -1.33 -16.56 2.30
CA TYR A 99 -2.64 -16.26 1.77
C TYR A 99 -2.47 -15.74 0.34
N LEU A 100 -3.11 -16.41 -0.60
CA LEU A 100 -2.86 -16.18 -2.01
C LEU A 100 -4.07 -15.65 -2.78
N ASP A 101 -5.26 -15.72 -2.17
CA ASP A 101 -6.50 -15.29 -2.79
C ASP A 101 -7.54 -14.87 -1.75
N ALA A 102 -8.10 -13.68 -1.88
CA ALA A 102 -9.22 -13.20 -1.07
C ALA A 102 -10.48 -14.06 -1.19
N SER A 103 -10.57 -14.94 -2.20
CA SER A 103 -11.70 -15.85 -2.38
C SER A 103 -11.61 -17.14 -1.55
N GLY A 104 -10.55 -17.34 -0.78
CA GLY A 104 -10.35 -18.56 0.02
C GLY A 104 -10.18 -19.84 -0.82
N SER A 105 -9.84 -19.72 -2.08
CA SER A 105 -9.59 -20.87 -2.95
C SER A 105 -8.29 -21.55 -2.55
N SER A 106 -8.37 -22.69 -1.91
CA SER A 106 -7.27 -23.59 -1.57
C SER A 106 -6.75 -24.31 -2.82
N GLY A 107 -6.19 -23.55 -3.75
CA GLY A 107 -5.59 -24.11 -4.95
C GLY A 107 -4.06 -24.02 -4.92
N SER A 108 -3.38 -24.91 -5.61
CA SER A 108 -1.91 -24.90 -5.76
C SER A 108 -1.39 -23.78 -6.67
N SER A 109 -2.18 -22.74 -6.93
CA SER A 109 -1.81 -21.64 -7.80
C SER A 109 -2.56 -20.36 -7.46
N VAL A 110 -1.87 -19.22 -7.57
CA VAL A 110 -2.48 -17.88 -7.51
C VAL A 110 -2.97 -17.52 -8.90
N THR A 111 -4.25 -17.31 -9.07
CA THR A 111 -4.86 -16.89 -10.34
C THR A 111 -5.50 -15.52 -10.16
N LYS A 112 -5.05 -14.53 -10.93
CA LYS A 112 -5.57 -13.16 -10.92
C LYS A 112 -5.66 -12.62 -12.35
N TYR A 113 -6.48 -11.59 -12.55
CA TYR A 113 -6.57 -10.91 -13.84
C TYR A 113 -5.49 -9.82 -13.95
N GLY A 114 -4.60 -9.94 -14.93
CA GLY A 114 -3.59 -8.94 -15.28
C GLY A 114 -2.41 -8.80 -14.30
N TYR A 115 -2.57 -9.21 -13.04
CA TYR A 115 -1.55 -9.06 -12.01
C TYR A 115 -1.69 -10.12 -10.93
N ALA A 116 -0.61 -10.80 -10.59
CA ALA A 116 -0.52 -11.65 -9.40
C ALA A 116 0.83 -11.42 -8.71
N ASN A 117 0.87 -11.62 -7.41
CA ASN A 117 2.04 -11.32 -6.61
C ASN A 117 2.17 -12.25 -5.41
N VAL A 118 3.39 -12.30 -4.88
CA VAL A 118 3.70 -12.97 -3.61
C VAL A 118 4.64 -12.07 -2.80
N LEU A 119 4.18 -11.63 -1.64
CA LEU A 119 5.00 -10.92 -0.66
C LEU A 119 5.64 -11.90 0.31
N ILE A 120 6.92 -11.78 0.59
CA ILE A 120 7.64 -12.55 1.60
C ILE A 120 8.39 -11.56 2.51
N PRO A 121 8.17 -11.61 3.84
CA PRO A 121 7.22 -12.45 4.60
C PRO A 121 5.78 -11.90 4.61
N GLN A 122 4.81 -12.79 4.70
CA GLN A 122 3.41 -12.44 4.99
C GLN A 122 3.01 -12.70 6.45
N SER A 123 3.91 -13.30 7.22
CA SER A 123 3.73 -13.53 8.65
C SER A 123 5.09 -13.70 9.33
N PRO A 124 5.18 -13.56 10.66
CA PRO A 124 6.44 -13.80 11.38
C PRO A 124 6.97 -15.23 11.31
N SER A 125 6.14 -16.19 10.93
CA SER A 125 6.56 -17.59 10.77
C SER A 125 7.27 -17.86 9.45
N PHE A 126 7.35 -16.87 8.57
CA PHE A 126 7.97 -17.01 7.26
C PHE A 126 8.99 -15.90 7.00
N SER A 127 10.12 -16.19 6.34
CA SER A 127 11.18 -15.20 6.09
C SER A 127 11.67 -15.25 4.64
N ALA A 128 12.23 -14.12 4.18
CA ALA A 128 12.92 -14.03 2.90
C ALA A 128 14.29 -14.73 2.99
N LYS A 129 14.30 -16.08 2.92
CA LYS A 129 15.51 -16.91 3.02
C LYS A 129 16.56 -16.49 1.99
N THR A 130 17.80 -16.31 2.45
CA THR A 130 18.96 -16.07 1.58
C THR A 130 19.20 -17.26 0.65
N GLY A 131 19.42 -16.98 -0.63
CA GLY A 131 19.74 -18.03 -1.61
C GLY A 131 18.92 -17.91 -2.89
N LYS A 132 19.00 -18.96 -3.71
CA LYS A 132 18.33 -19.01 -5.01
C LYS A 132 16.89 -19.46 -4.85
N TRP A 133 15.97 -18.62 -5.30
CA TRP A 133 14.55 -18.92 -5.45
C TRP A 133 14.23 -19.22 -6.91
N THR A 134 13.26 -20.08 -7.15
CA THR A 134 12.74 -20.36 -8.48
C THR A 134 11.23 -20.27 -8.51
N PHE A 135 10.68 -19.90 -9.65
CA PHE A 135 9.22 -19.81 -9.83
C PHE A 135 8.80 -20.34 -11.20
N THR A 136 7.52 -20.69 -11.28
CA THR A 136 6.84 -20.97 -12.55
C THR A 136 5.52 -20.18 -12.58
N ALA A 137 5.27 -19.51 -13.72
CA ALA A 137 4.06 -18.74 -13.95
C ALA A 137 3.51 -19.02 -15.35
N TYR A 138 2.20 -18.81 -15.53
CA TYR A 138 1.52 -18.92 -16.82
C TYR A 138 0.93 -17.58 -17.22
N ASN A 139 0.81 -17.39 -18.53
CA ASN A 139 0.14 -16.23 -19.12
C ASN A 139 0.65 -14.91 -18.56
N ASN A 140 1.96 -14.72 -18.54
CA ASN A 140 2.54 -13.46 -18.08
C ASN A 140 3.50 -12.89 -19.13
N ASP A 141 3.59 -11.56 -19.18
CA ASP A 141 4.48 -10.84 -20.10
C ASP A 141 5.80 -10.50 -19.41
N ARG A 142 5.76 -10.18 -18.13
CA ARG A 142 6.95 -9.77 -17.37
C ARG A 142 6.83 -10.16 -15.89
N VAL A 143 8.00 -10.31 -15.26
CA VAL A 143 8.13 -10.58 -13.83
C VAL A 143 9.05 -9.54 -13.21
N LYS A 144 8.62 -8.99 -12.09
CA LYS A 144 9.37 -8.01 -11.31
C LYS A 144 9.63 -8.53 -9.90
N LEU A 145 10.79 -8.20 -9.40
CA LEU A 145 11.19 -8.43 -8.02
C LEU A 145 11.47 -7.07 -7.37
N ALA A 146 10.64 -6.69 -6.41
CA ALA A 146 10.94 -5.61 -5.49
C ALA A 146 11.56 -6.24 -4.23
N LEU A 147 12.77 -5.82 -3.87
CA LEU A 147 13.56 -6.42 -2.79
C LEU A 147 14.06 -5.35 -1.85
N ARG A 148 13.90 -5.59 -0.56
CA ARG A 148 14.39 -4.72 0.51
C ARG A 148 15.44 -5.42 1.35
N LYS A 149 16.56 -4.71 1.62
CA LYS A 149 17.66 -5.15 2.50
C LYS A 149 17.80 -4.21 3.68
N GLY A 150 18.51 -4.68 4.70
CA GLY A 150 18.92 -3.86 5.83
C GLY A 150 18.42 -4.40 7.16
N VAL A 151 18.01 -3.51 8.03
CA VAL A 151 17.47 -3.83 9.36
C VAL A 151 16.07 -3.23 9.45
N ILE A 152 15.14 -3.99 10.02
CA ILE A 152 13.79 -3.51 10.25
C ILE A 152 13.84 -2.39 11.29
N PRO A 153 13.36 -1.18 10.97
CA PRO A 153 13.34 -0.09 11.93
C PRO A 153 12.33 -0.36 13.07
N LEU A 154 12.58 0.20 14.23
CA LEU A 154 11.61 0.18 15.33
C LEU A 154 10.33 0.90 14.93
N GLU A 155 10.46 2.04 14.26
CA GLU A 155 9.38 2.81 13.65
C GLU A 155 9.61 2.82 12.14
N ALA A 156 8.72 2.19 11.39
CA ALA A 156 8.78 2.25 9.92
C ALA A 156 8.16 3.55 9.44
N THR A 157 8.70 4.10 8.36
CA THR A 157 8.13 5.27 7.67
C THR A 157 7.62 4.85 6.29
N ILE A 158 6.42 5.28 5.93
CA ILE A 158 5.83 5.06 4.61
C ILE A 158 5.41 6.40 4.03
N GLU A 159 5.79 6.65 2.78
CA GLU A 159 5.35 7.83 2.04
C GLU A 159 4.01 7.57 1.36
N VAL A 160 3.11 8.54 1.47
CA VAL A 160 1.79 8.53 0.83
C VAL A 160 1.70 9.70 -0.13
N GLN A 161 1.30 9.42 -1.37
CA GLN A 161 1.00 10.42 -2.38
C GLN A 161 -0.51 10.47 -2.61
N PRO A 162 -1.21 11.48 -2.06
CA PRO A 162 -2.63 11.66 -2.30
C PRO A 162 -2.88 12.33 -3.65
N PHE A 163 -3.92 11.87 -4.33
CA PHE A 163 -4.50 12.48 -5.52
C PHE A 163 -5.99 12.74 -5.25
N ILE A 164 -6.52 13.81 -5.80
CA ILE A 164 -7.96 14.08 -5.80
C ILE A 164 -8.43 14.32 -7.22
N THR A 165 -9.54 13.70 -7.62
CA THR A 165 -10.13 13.87 -8.95
C THR A 165 -11.47 14.56 -8.87
N GLY A 166 -11.95 15.07 -10.02
CA GLY A 166 -13.22 15.78 -10.10
C GLY A 166 -13.14 17.25 -9.66
N ILE A 167 -14.30 17.88 -9.51
CA ILE A 167 -14.42 19.31 -9.22
C ILE A 167 -15.30 19.62 -8.00
N THR A 168 -15.94 18.60 -7.42
CA THR A 168 -16.87 18.80 -6.29
C THR A 168 -16.14 19.03 -4.99
N TRP A 169 -15.00 18.35 -4.78
CA TRP A 169 -14.17 18.47 -3.60
C TRP A 169 -12.74 18.91 -3.96
N SER A 170 -12.08 19.51 -3.01
CA SER A 170 -10.70 19.99 -3.13
C SER A 170 -9.75 19.22 -2.20
N ALA A 171 -8.44 19.43 -2.38
CA ALA A 171 -7.43 18.89 -1.48
C ALA A 171 -7.66 19.23 0.00
N GLU A 172 -8.23 20.39 0.28
CA GLU A 172 -8.53 20.82 1.65
C GLU A 172 -9.62 19.96 2.31
N ASN A 173 -10.60 19.48 1.53
CA ASN A 173 -11.70 18.66 2.06
C ASN A 173 -11.25 17.28 2.57
N ILE A 174 -10.09 16.77 2.15
CA ILE A 174 -9.56 15.47 2.56
C ILE A 174 -8.47 15.56 3.64
N LEU A 175 -8.09 16.76 4.10
CA LEU A 175 -7.00 16.92 5.08
C LEU A 175 -7.26 16.20 6.40
N ASP A 176 -8.48 16.31 6.93
CA ASP A 176 -8.84 15.63 8.18
C ASP A 176 -8.79 14.10 8.02
N ALA A 177 -9.25 13.58 6.88
CA ALA A 177 -9.16 12.15 6.58
C ALA A 177 -7.71 11.66 6.45
N LEU A 178 -6.84 12.43 5.82
CA LEU A 178 -5.40 12.12 5.75
C LEU A 178 -4.74 12.17 7.13
N THR A 179 -5.17 13.07 8.00
CA THR A 179 -4.72 13.12 9.39
C THR A 179 -5.15 11.87 10.15
N ILE A 180 -6.41 11.45 10.04
CA ILE A 180 -6.94 10.23 10.65
C ILE A 180 -6.19 9.00 10.16
N LEU A 181 -5.95 8.87 8.85
CA LEU A 181 -5.12 7.81 8.29
C LEU A 181 -3.74 7.78 8.95
N SER A 182 -3.08 8.94 9.04
CA SER A 182 -1.75 9.05 9.65
C SER A 182 -1.76 8.64 11.12
N ASP A 183 -2.76 9.08 11.89
CA ASP A 183 -2.91 8.77 13.32
C ASP A 183 -3.14 7.27 13.53
N ILE A 184 -3.99 6.62 12.71
CA ILE A 184 -4.22 5.17 12.75
C ILE A 184 -2.90 4.40 12.63
N TYR A 185 -2.09 4.73 11.64
CA TYR A 185 -0.81 4.05 11.44
C TYR A 185 0.21 4.39 12.52
N LEU A 186 0.24 5.64 12.99
CA LEU A 186 1.15 6.07 14.07
C LEU A 186 0.85 5.34 15.38
N GLU A 187 -0.42 5.17 15.75
CA GLU A 187 -0.83 4.37 16.93
C GLU A 187 -0.37 2.92 16.83
N ASN A 188 -0.15 2.41 15.60
CA ASN A 188 0.32 1.07 15.31
C ASN A 188 1.83 1.00 14.99
N GLY A 189 2.59 2.04 15.33
CA GLY A 189 4.07 2.06 15.22
C GLY A 189 4.59 2.19 13.79
N VAL A 190 3.79 2.81 12.90
CA VAL A 190 4.17 3.14 11.52
C VAL A 190 3.91 4.62 11.29
N LYS A 191 4.95 5.36 10.94
CA LYS A 191 4.84 6.78 10.61
C LYS A 191 4.47 6.97 9.14
N ILE A 192 3.46 7.77 8.89
CA ILE A 192 3.07 8.16 7.53
C ILE A 192 3.61 9.56 7.23
N THR A 193 4.28 9.69 6.09
CA THR A 193 4.68 10.99 5.52
C THR A 193 3.77 11.28 4.34
N ILE A 194 2.91 12.28 4.48
CA ILE A 194 1.95 12.66 3.46
C ILE A 194 2.55 13.74 2.57
N ASN A 195 2.67 13.45 1.28
CA ASN A 195 3.10 14.41 0.26
C ASN A 195 1.97 15.39 -0.07
N ASN A 196 2.30 16.49 -0.75
CA ASN A 196 1.29 17.43 -1.22
C ASN A 196 0.26 16.74 -2.12
N THR A 197 -1.01 16.97 -1.87
CA THR A 197 -2.10 16.42 -2.69
C THR A 197 -2.04 16.98 -4.11
N ILE A 198 -2.10 16.09 -5.10
CA ILE A 198 -2.16 16.44 -6.52
C ILE A 198 -3.63 16.43 -6.97
N THR A 199 -4.07 17.55 -7.54
CA THR A 199 -5.42 17.63 -8.12
C THR A 199 -5.37 17.25 -9.60
N ILE A 200 -6.23 16.30 -9.99
CA ILE A 200 -6.41 15.83 -11.36
C ILE A 200 -7.78 16.38 -11.85
N THR A 201 -7.75 17.28 -12.82
CA THR A 201 -8.93 18.04 -13.26
C THR A 201 -9.61 17.47 -14.50
N GLU A 202 -9.02 16.47 -15.14
CA GLU A 202 -9.57 15.80 -16.30
C GLU A 202 -10.87 15.08 -15.92
N GLY A 203 -11.97 15.50 -16.53
CA GLY A 203 -13.33 15.07 -16.17
C GLY A 203 -13.57 13.57 -16.33
N GLU A 204 -12.79 12.89 -17.16
CA GLU A 204 -12.86 11.43 -17.34
C GLU A 204 -12.45 10.65 -16.10
N TYR A 205 -11.69 11.27 -15.18
CA TYR A 205 -11.23 10.63 -13.94
C TYR A 205 -12.12 10.94 -12.72
N SER A 206 -13.16 11.75 -12.88
CA SER A 206 -14.10 12.02 -11.78
C SER A 206 -14.89 10.77 -11.39
N SER A 207 -15.27 9.94 -12.37
CA SER A 207 -15.99 8.69 -12.12
C SER A 207 -15.34 7.54 -12.90
N VAL A 208 -14.74 6.60 -12.17
CA VAL A 208 -13.96 5.50 -12.77
C VAL A 208 -14.50 4.13 -12.36
N SER A 209 -14.18 3.11 -13.14
CA SER A 209 -14.52 1.72 -12.81
C SER A 209 -13.74 1.24 -11.58
N PRO A 210 -14.31 0.42 -10.69
CA PRO A 210 -13.55 -0.21 -9.61
C PRO A 210 -12.55 -1.26 -10.13
N THR A 211 -12.54 -1.56 -11.43
CA THR A 211 -11.66 -2.56 -12.04
C THR A 211 -10.39 -1.92 -12.58
N PHE A 212 -9.24 -2.25 -12.03
CA PHE A 212 -7.94 -1.68 -12.41
C PHE A 212 -7.45 -2.05 -13.81
N THR A 213 -8.04 -3.04 -14.45
CA THR A 213 -7.84 -3.36 -15.86
C THR A 213 -8.69 -2.51 -16.81
N ASN A 214 -9.64 -1.70 -16.30
CA ASN A 214 -10.36 -0.71 -17.09
C ASN A 214 -9.38 0.35 -17.60
N THR A 215 -9.53 0.77 -18.85
CA THR A 215 -8.59 1.70 -19.50
C THR A 215 -8.47 3.03 -18.76
N THR A 216 -9.59 3.64 -18.37
CA THR A 216 -9.61 4.94 -17.67
C THR A 216 -9.02 4.81 -16.27
N THR A 217 -9.42 3.77 -15.51
CA THR A 217 -8.88 3.51 -14.17
C THR A 217 -7.38 3.23 -14.22
N SER A 218 -6.94 2.39 -15.16
CA SER A 218 -5.52 2.11 -15.39
C SER A 218 -4.73 3.37 -15.74
N ALA A 219 -5.28 4.26 -16.58
CA ALA A 219 -4.63 5.51 -16.94
C ALA A 219 -4.53 6.48 -15.74
N LEU A 220 -5.57 6.54 -14.91
CA LEU A 220 -5.54 7.31 -13.68
C LEU A 220 -4.45 6.82 -12.73
N VAL A 221 -4.43 5.52 -12.40
CA VAL A 221 -3.49 4.96 -11.42
C VAL A 221 -2.04 5.07 -11.89
N LYS A 222 -1.80 5.04 -13.20
CA LYS A 222 -0.47 5.29 -13.80
C LYS A 222 0.04 6.74 -13.66
N GLN A 223 -0.75 7.66 -13.11
CA GLN A 223 -0.27 9.00 -12.75
C GLN A 223 0.40 9.02 -11.36
N GLY A 224 0.40 7.89 -10.65
CA GLY A 224 0.98 7.75 -9.32
C GLY A 224 2.50 7.88 -9.28
N SER A 225 3.04 7.92 -8.06
CA SER A 225 4.48 7.90 -7.77
C SER A 225 4.99 6.46 -7.67
N SER A 226 6.25 6.21 -8.06
CA SER A 226 6.94 4.93 -7.82
C SER A 226 7.31 4.72 -6.35
N ASP A 227 7.53 5.81 -5.59
CA ASP A 227 8.22 5.79 -4.30
C ASP A 227 7.28 5.96 -3.10
N ALA A 228 5.97 5.99 -3.35
CA ALA A 228 4.94 6.19 -2.35
C ALA A 228 3.75 5.24 -2.56
N VAL A 229 2.95 5.04 -1.52
CA VAL A 229 1.60 4.50 -1.67
C VAL A 229 0.71 5.59 -2.27
N ASN A 230 0.12 5.31 -3.41
CA ASN A 230 -0.74 6.26 -4.11
C ASN A 230 -2.19 6.09 -3.66
N ILE A 231 -2.81 7.16 -3.18
CA ILE A 231 -4.22 7.15 -2.78
C ILE A 231 -4.98 8.14 -3.68
N PHE A 232 -5.87 7.61 -4.51
CA PHE A 232 -6.70 8.38 -5.41
C PHE A 232 -8.10 8.55 -4.79
N PHE A 233 -8.36 9.74 -4.28
CA PHE A 233 -9.70 10.16 -3.87
C PHE A 233 -10.47 10.56 -5.11
N ILE A 234 -11.30 9.63 -5.60
CA ILE A 234 -12.13 9.82 -6.78
C ILE A 234 -13.51 10.37 -6.39
N GLU A 235 -14.14 11.13 -7.28
CA GLU A 235 -15.47 11.66 -7.00
C GLU A 235 -16.49 10.54 -6.79
N ASP A 236 -16.50 9.51 -7.67
CA ASP A 236 -17.36 8.33 -7.52
C ASP A 236 -16.85 7.14 -8.33
N TYR A 237 -17.41 5.97 -8.07
CA TYR A 237 -17.26 4.82 -8.95
C TYR A 237 -18.36 4.76 -10.01
N SER A 238 -18.00 4.38 -11.24
CA SER A 238 -18.92 4.18 -12.34
C SER A 238 -19.51 2.76 -12.36
N GLY A 239 -20.71 2.62 -12.93
CA GLY A 239 -21.34 1.31 -13.17
C GLY A 239 -21.79 0.62 -11.89
N ILE A 240 -21.40 -0.65 -11.71
CA ILE A 240 -21.77 -1.48 -10.55
C ILE A 240 -21.02 -1.11 -9.27
N GLY A 241 -20.14 -0.12 -9.32
CA GLY A 241 -19.29 0.28 -8.19
C GLY A 241 -19.96 1.23 -7.21
N SER A 242 -21.21 1.66 -7.43
CA SER A 242 -21.90 2.57 -6.50
C SER A 242 -22.06 1.91 -5.13
N GLY A 243 -21.60 2.62 -4.08
CA GLY A 243 -21.58 2.12 -2.70
C GLY A 243 -20.30 1.40 -2.28
N ILE A 244 -19.33 1.20 -3.17
CA ILE A 244 -17.97 0.81 -2.80
C ILE A 244 -17.30 2.01 -2.15
N LEU A 245 -16.78 1.82 -0.93
CA LEU A 245 -16.06 2.87 -0.20
C LEU A 245 -14.66 3.05 -0.76
N GLY A 246 -13.92 1.96 -0.89
CA GLY A 246 -12.55 1.94 -1.41
C GLY A 246 -12.23 0.65 -2.13
N ASN A 247 -11.09 0.62 -2.79
CA ASN A 247 -10.59 -0.55 -3.50
C ASN A 247 -9.08 -0.45 -3.73
N ALA A 248 -8.34 -1.48 -3.35
CA ALA A 248 -6.90 -1.58 -3.61
C ALA A 248 -6.62 -2.31 -4.93
N ALA A 249 -5.59 -1.88 -5.65
CA ALA A 249 -5.19 -2.49 -6.92
C ALA A 249 -4.67 -3.92 -6.77
N GLY A 250 -4.14 -4.28 -5.62
CA GLY A 250 -3.65 -5.62 -5.28
C GLY A 250 -3.44 -5.79 -3.78
N MET A 251 -3.29 -7.04 -3.34
CA MET A 251 -3.02 -7.42 -1.95
C MET A 251 -1.78 -8.35 -1.90
N PRO A 252 -0.55 -7.76 -1.81
CA PRO A 252 -0.22 -6.35 -1.93
C PRO A 252 -0.37 -5.79 -3.35
N GLY A 253 -0.41 -4.47 -3.46
CA GLY A 253 -0.26 -3.80 -4.74
C GLY A 253 1.18 -3.83 -5.24
N SER A 254 1.39 -3.44 -6.49
CA SER A 254 2.74 -3.26 -7.03
C SER A 254 3.47 -2.12 -6.31
N MET A 255 4.79 -2.23 -6.18
CA MET A 255 5.63 -1.28 -5.46
C MET A 255 6.88 -0.95 -6.25
N GLY A 256 7.36 0.30 -6.11
CA GLY A 256 8.62 0.74 -6.70
C GLY A 256 8.58 0.97 -8.20
N GLU A 257 7.42 0.99 -8.82
CA GLU A 257 7.24 1.36 -10.22
C GLU A 257 5.87 1.98 -10.47
N VAL A 258 5.77 2.77 -11.53
CA VAL A 258 4.50 3.35 -11.98
C VAL A 258 3.78 2.35 -12.87
N ASN A 259 2.64 1.84 -12.41
CA ASN A 259 1.76 0.96 -13.17
C ASN A 259 0.33 1.00 -12.63
N SER A 260 -0.60 0.28 -13.25
CA SER A 260 -2.02 0.26 -12.86
C SER A 260 -2.32 -0.51 -11.57
N TRP A 261 -1.32 -1.13 -10.96
CA TRP A 261 -1.45 -1.95 -9.75
C TRP A 261 -0.75 -1.32 -8.54
N ASN A 262 -0.28 -0.06 -8.67
CA ASN A 262 0.35 0.71 -7.59
C ASN A 262 -0.55 1.85 -7.14
N GLY A 263 -1.61 1.53 -6.43
CA GLY A 263 -2.48 2.54 -5.84
C GLY A 263 -3.79 1.97 -5.31
N VAL A 264 -4.48 2.82 -4.59
CA VAL A 264 -5.82 2.55 -4.06
C VAL A 264 -6.76 3.66 -4.50
N LEU A 265 -8.04 3.32 -4.68
CA LEU A 265 -9.12 4.24 -5.00
C LEU A 265 -10.03 4.38 -3.79
N VAL A 266 -10.46 5.59 -3.47
CA VAL A 266 -11.43 5.89 -2.39
C VAL A 266 -12.49 6.82 -2.93
N SER A 267 -13.77 6.44 -2.84
CA SER A 267 -14.90 7.23 -3.35
C SER A 267 -15.28 8.35 -2.38
N LEU A 268 -15.21 9.60 -2.80
CA LEU A 268 -15.66 10.74 -2.00
C LEU A 268 -17.19 10.76 -1.84
N SER A 269 -17.94 10.45 -2.89
CA SER A 269 -19.41 10.44 -2.83
C SER A 269 -19.96 9.40 -1.86
N ALA A 270 -19.32 8.23 -1.76
CA ALA A 270 -19.71 7.18 -0.81
C ALA A 270 -19.46 7.59 0.66
N HIS A 271 -18.62 8.60 0.90
CA HIS A 271 -18.32 9.16 2.22
C HIS A 271 -19.00 10.50 2.47
N ALA A 272 -19.89 10.95 1.58
CA ALA A 272 -20.51 12.25 1.67
C ALA A 272 -21.98 12.16 2.12
N SER A 273 -22.39 13.15 2.92
CA SER A 273 -23.79 13.48 3.16
C SER A 273 -24.06 14.88 2.61
N GLY A 274 -24.58 14.95 1.40
CA GLY A 274 -24.66 16.20 0.64
C GLY A 274 -23.26 16.70 0.26
N THR A 275 -22.87 17.87 0.76
CA THR A 275 -21.55 18.49 0.51
C THR A 275 -20.55 18.28 1.65
N VAL A 276 -20.90 17.50 2.66
CA VAL A 276 -20.05 17.25 3.84
C VAL A 276 -19.52 15.84 3.80
N LEU A 277 -18.20 15.69 3.85
CA LEU A 277 -17.53 14.40 3.97
C LEU A 277 -17.50 13.91 5.42
N ASP A 278 -17.77 12.63 5.63
CA ASP A 278 -17.46 11.93 6.89
C ASP A 278 -15.95 11.65 6.92
N ALA A 279 -15.20 12.58 7.46
CA ALA A 279 -13.73 12.50 7.49
C ALA A 279 -13.23 11.27 8.26
N GLN A 280 -13.95 10.82 9.31
CA GLN A 280 -13.57 9.62 10.08
C GLN A 280 -13.68 8.37 9.20
N LEU A 281 -14.83 8.16 8.56
CA LEU A 281 -15.02 7.01 7.66
C LEU A 281 -14.06 7.07 6.47
N LEU A 282 -13.87 8.25 5.87
CA LEU A 282 -12.97 8.44 4.73
C LEU A 282 -11.52 8.10 5.09
N GLY A 283 -11.06 8.53 6.27
CA GLY A 283 -9.71 8.24 6.77
C GLY A 283 -9.52 6.75 7.11
N GLU A 284 -10.51 6.13 7.76
CA GLU A 284 -10.51 4.68 8.04
C GLU A 284 -10.49 3.87 6.74
N THR A 285 -11.32 4.22 5.75
CA THR A 285 -11.32 3.56 4.44
C THR A 285 -9.99 3.71 3.71
N ALA A 286 -9.43 4.92 3.67
CA ALA A 286 -8.14 5.15 3.03
C ALA A 286 -7.01 4.35 3.72
N ALA A 287 -7.03 4.26 5.05
CA ALA A 287 -6.10 3.45 5.82
C ALA A 287 -6.28 1.95 5.57
N HIS A 288 -7.52 1.46 5.48
CA HIS A 288 -7.86 0.07 5.17
C HIS A 288 -7.32 -0.33 3.78
N GLU A 289 -7.63 0.45 2.74
CA GLU A 289 -7.15 0.16 1.38
C GLU A 289 -5.62 0.25 1.28
N MET A 290 -5.01 1.19 2.01
CA MET A 290 -3.56 1.23 2.16
C MET A 290 -3.02 -0.05 2.82
N GLY A 291 -3.72 -0.61 3.80
CA GLY A 291 -3.40 -1.90 4.41
C GLY A 291 -3.33 -3.02 3.37
N HIS A 292 -4.31 -3.10 2.48
CA HIS A 292 -4.30 -4.04 1.34
C HIS A 292 -3.12 -3.79 0.41
N GLN A 293 -2.85 -2.54 0.05
CA GLN A 293 -1.70 -2.17 -0.79
C GLN A 293 -0.37 -2.63 -0.16
N LEU A 294 -0.28 -2.65 1.17
CA LEU A 294 0.90 -3.08 1.92
C LEU A 294 0.96 -4.60 2.19
N GLY A 295 -0.08 -5.36 1.85
CA GLY A 295 -0.12 -6.81 1.92
C GLY A 295 -0.97 -7.40 3.04
N LEU A 296 -1.81 -6.61 3.69
CA LEU A 296 -2.78 -7.11 4.65
C LEU A 296 -4.04 -7.62 3.94
N PHE A 297 -4.63 -8.65 4.51
CA PHE A 297 -5.92 -9.23 4.11
C PHE A 297 -6.98 -8.93 5.15
N HIS A 298 -8.25 -9.15 4.81
CA HIS A 298 -9.31 -9.04 5.81
C HIS A 298 -9.10 -10.07 6.92
N THR A 299 -9.18 -9.61 8.17
CA THR A 299 -9.12 -10.53 9.34
C THR A 299 -10.28 -11.52 9.33
N THR A 300 -11.42 -11.09 8.84
CA THR A 300 -12.62 -11.91 8.61
C THR A 300 -13.30 -11.41 7.35
N GLU A 301 -13.61 -12.32 6.43
CA GLU A 301 -14.40 -12.03 5.24
C GLU A 301 -15.89 -12.01 5.54
N LYS A 302 -16.68 -11.40 4.65
CA LYS A 302 -18.12 -11.17 4.78
C LYS A 302 -18.93 -12.33 5.32
N GLY A 303 -18.59 -13.55 4.92
CA GLY A 303 -19.33 -14.77 5.33
C GLY A 303 -18.84 -15.39 6.64
N GLY A 304 -17.82 -14.86 7.30
CA GLY A 304 -17.29 -15.40 8.56
C GLY A 304 -16.74 -16.83 8.50
N ASN A 305 -16.24 -17.23 7.35
CA ASN A 305 -15.69 -18.56 7.10
C ASN A 305 -14.34 -18.52 6.38
N VAL A 306 -13.82 -17.35 6.10
CA VAL A 306 -12.49 -17.10 5.53
C VAL A 306 -11.83 -16.02 6.36
N PHE A 307 -10.58 -16.26 6.72
CA PHE A 307 -9.76 -15.42 7.62
C PHE A 307 -8.39 -15.20 7.01
N ASP A 308 -7.66 -14.18 7.48
CA ASP A 308 -6.26 -14.04 7.13
C ASP A 308 -5.41 -15.20 7.75
N ILE A 309 -4.13 -15.23 7.42
CA ILE A 309 -3.22 -16.29 7.93
C ILE A 309 -2.54 -15.91 9.26
N LEU A 310 -2.83 -14.74 9.81
CA LEU A 310 -2.16 -14.22 10.99
C LEU A 310 -2.81 -14.78 12.25
N SER A 311 -2.06 -15.54 13.03
CA SER A 311 -2.59 -16.24 14.22
C SER A 311 -2.90 -15.35 15.41
N ASP A 312 -2.60 -14.03 15.31
CA ASP A 312 -2.89 -13.04 16.35
C ASP A 312 -4.03 -12.08 15.98
N THR A 313 -4.65 -12.26 14.82
CA THR A 313 -5.88 -11.56 14.43
C THR A 313 -7.11 -12.29 14.95
N PRO A 314 -8.11 -11.57 15.47
CA PRO A 314 -9.36 -12.20 15.90
C PRO A 314 -10.16 -12.74 14.71
N GLU A 315 -10.71 -13.94 14.86
CA GLU A 315 -11.61 -14.55 13.89
C GLU A 315 -13.07 -14.40 14.33
N CYS A 316 -13.87 -13.72 13.52
CA CYS A 316 -15.32 -13.62 13.75
C CYS A 316 -16.04 -14.69 12.91
N THR A 317 -16.44 -15.78 13.56
CA THR A 317 -17.04 -16.92 12.86
C THR A 317 -18.56 -16.81 12.75
N SER A 318 -19.13 -17.01 11.56
CA SER A 318 -20.58 -16.94 11.32
C SER A 318 -21.36 -17.96 12.14
N SER A 319 -20.81 -19.14 12.40
CA SER A 319 -21.50 -20.19 13.16
C SER A 319 -21.86 -19.79 14.60
N SER A 320 -21.23 -18.74 15.14
CA SER A 320 -21.45 -18.30 16.53
C SER A 320 -21.86 -16.84 16.66
N LEU A 321 -21.66 -16.02 15.62
CA LEU A 321 -21.77 -14.56 15.73
C LEU A 321 -22.72 -13.92 14.70
N ASP A 322 -23.17 -14.64 13.67
CA ASP A 322 -24.23 -14.22 12.74
C ASP A 322 -25.59 -14.29 13.49
N ASN A 323 -25.91 -13.22 14.21
CA ASN A 323 -27.05 -13.19 15.14
C ASN A 323 -28.40 -13.14 14.43
N ASP A 324 -28.45 -12.55 13.24
CA ASP A 324 -29.68 -12.45 12.45
C ASP A 324 -29.78 -13.53 11.37
N SER A 325 -28.76 -14.38 11.26
CA SER A 325 -28.70 -15.53 10.35
C SER A 325 -28.86 -15.16 8.85
N ASN A 326 -28.35 -13.97 8.49
CA ASN A 326 -28.42 -13.48 7.10
C ASN A 326 -27.21 -13.90 6.26
N GLY A 327 -26.22 -14.57 6.86
CA GLY A 327 -24.98 -15.01 6.22
C GLY A 327 -23.97 -13.89 5.96
N ILE A 328 -24.13 -12.75 6.62
CA ILE A 328 -23.27 -11.58 6.50
C ILE A 328 -22.90 -11.08 7.88
N LEU A 329 -21.62 -11.14 8.23
CA LEU A 329 -21.14 -10.59 9.49
C LEU A 329 -20.94 -9.08 9.40
N THR A 330 -21.48 -8.37 10.37
CA THR A 330 -21.29 -6.93 10.55
C THR A 330 -20.19 -6.64 11.58
N ALA A 331 -19.67 -5.42 11.60
CA ALA A 331 -18.70 -5.00 12.61
C ALA A 331 -19.35 -5.01 14.02
N GLU A 332 -20.66 -4.76 14.11
CA GLU A 332 -21.45 -4.82 15.36
C GLU A 332 -21.51 -6.24 15.94
N GLU A 333 -21.74 -7.23 15.11
CA GLU A 333 -21.76 -8.64 15.53
C GLU A 333 -20.38 -9.11 15.96
N CYS A 334 -19.34 -8.52 15.38
CA CYS A 334 -17.94 -8.83 15.65
C CYS A 334 -17.25 -7.86 16.63
N ASP A 335 -18.00 -7.08 17.43
CA ASP A 335 -17.45 -6.03 18.32
C ASP A 335 -16.33 -6.52 19.24
N LEU A 336 -16.44 -7.74 19.76
CA LEU A 336 -15.40 -8.37 20.62
C LEU A 336 -14.48 -9.32 19.84
N PHE A 337 -14.68 -9.46 18.55
CA PHE A 337 -13.99 -10.41 17.67
C PHE A 337 -13.40 -9.72 16.44
N GLY A 338 -12.85 -8.53 16.66
CA GLY A 338 -12.10 -7.83 15.62
C GLY A 338 -12.91 -6.86 14.76
N GLY A 339 -14.16 -6.52 15.12
CA GLY A 339 -14.93 -5.49 14.41
C GLY A 339 -14.26 -4.11 14.43
N ASP A 340 -13.36 -3.85 15.38
CA ASP A 340 -12.54 -2.64 15.49
C ASP A 340 -11.14 -2.77 14.84
N ASN A 341 -10.80 -3.93 14.27
CA ASN A 341 -9.58 -4.09 13.48
C ASN A 341 -9.70 -3.31 12.17
N LEU A 342 -8.64 -2.59 11.81
CA LEU A 342 -8.58 -1.80 10.57
C LEU A 342 -8.92 -2.66 9.33
N MET A 343 -8.51 -3.92 9.34
CA MET A 343 -8.70 -4.84 8.22
C MET A 343 -9.94 -5.73 8.36
N PHE A 344 -10.94 -5.35 9.16
CA PHE A 344 -12.23 -6.01 9.11
C PHE A 344 -12.94 -5.68 7.79
N TRP A 345 -13.61 -6.65 7.15
CA TRP A 345 -14.13 -6.54 5.77
C TRP A 345 -15.12 -5.40 5.51
N THR A 346 -15.76 -4.85 6.56
CA THR A 346 -16.76 -3.77 6.44
C THR A 346 -16.65 -2.78 7.59
N SER A 347 -17.05 -1.53 7.35
CA SER A 347 -17.05 -0.47 8.36
C SER A 347 -18.20 -0.65 9.37
N TRP A 348 -18.06 0.00 10.54
CA TRP A 348 -19.17 0.20 11.47
C TRP A 348 -20.33 0.95 10.82
N SER A 349 -21.57 0.64 11.21
CA SER A 349 -22.73 1.43 10.81
C SER A 349 -22.61 2.90 11.25
N SER A 350 -23.34 3.79 10.58
CA SER A 350 -23.34 5.21 10.95
C SER A 350 -23.78 5.46 12.40
N THR A 351 -24.69 4.64 12.91
CA THR A 351 -25.13 4.71 14.32
C THR A 351 -24.00 4.34 15.27
N SER A 352 -23.28 3.26 15.01
CA SER A 352 -22.15 2.82 15.83
C SER A 352 -21.00 3.83 15.79
N ARG A 353 -20.67 4.39 14.61
CA ARG A 353 -19.68 5.46 14.48
C ARG A 353 -20.08 6.73 15.26
N SER A 354 -21.36 7.10 15.21
CA SER A 354 -21.87 8.24 16.01
C SER A 354 -21.76 8.03 17.51
N SER A 355 -21.69 6.77 17.97
CA SER A 355 -21.41 6.41 19.37
C SER A 355 -19.92 6.29 19.69
N GLY A 356 -19.03 6.57 18.73
CA GLY A 356 -17.58 6.59 18.92
C GLY A 356 -16.87 5.30 18.50
N LYS A 357 -17.55 4.34 17.86
CA LYS A 357 -16.90 3.14 17.30
C LYS A 357 -16.02 3.51 16.11
N LYS A 358 -14.82 2.93 16.04
CA LYS A 358 -13.79 3.19 15.02
C LYS A 358 -13.10 1.90 14.63
N GLN A 359 -12.53 1.88 13.41
CA GLN A 359 -11.64 0.82 12.94
C GLN A 359 -10.22 1.37 12.82
N TYR A 360 -9.34 0.97 13.74
CA TYR A 360 -8.01 1.55 13.85
C TYR A 360 -6.95 0.57 14.35
N LYS A 361 -7.37 -0.58 14.88
CA LYS A 361 -6.42 -1.53 15.48
C LYS A 361 -5.74 -2.39 14.42
N LEU A 362 -4.45 -2.58 14.59
CA LEU A 362 -3.66 -3.58 13.88
C LEU A 362 -3.02 -4.52 14.90
N SER A 363 -3.08 -5.82 14.64
CA SER A 363 -2.37 -6.82 15.45
C SER A 363 -0.85 -6.66 15.31
N SER A 364 -0.10 -7.29 16.20
CA SER A 364 1.37 -7.27 16.13
C SER A 364 1.89 -7.89 14.83
N PHE A 365 1.21 -8.91 14.30
CA PHE A 365 1.61 -9.56 13.05
C PHE A 365 1.20 -8.75 11.82
N GLN A 366 0.08 -8.03 11.87
CA GLN A 366 -0.26 -7.05 10.84
C GLN A 366 0.79 -5.92 10.78
N GLN A 367 1.20 -5.38 11.94
CA GLN A 367 2.30 -4.40 12.02
C GLN A 367 3.62 -4.99 11.52
N TYR A 368 3.89 -6.28 11.79
CA TYR A 368 5.06 -6.98 11.26
C TYR A 368 5.05 -6.98 9.73
N VAL A 369 3.94 -7.37 9.09
CA VAL A 369 3.81 -7.38 7.61
C VAL A 369 4.06 -6.01 7.04
N ILE A 370 3.44 -4.97 7.59
CA ILE A 370 3.62 -3.58 7.13
C ILE A 370 5.08 -3.14 7.24
N LYS A 371 5.74 -3.38 8.38
CA LYS A 371 7.14 -3.01 8.62
C LYS A 371 8.11 -3.76 7.71
N HIS A 372 7.72 -4.93 7.20
CA HIS A 372 8.47 -5.70 6.21
C HIS A 372 8.11 -5.36 4.77
N SER A 373 7.10 -4.53 4.52
CA SER A 373 6.79 -4.11 3.16
C SER A 373 8.04 -3.55 2.46
N PRO A 374 8.32 -3.92 1.20
CA PRO A 374 9.48 -3.42 0.48
C PRO A 374 9.57 -1.89 0.42
N ILE A 375 8.42 -1.19 0.41
CA ILE A 375 8.36 0.28 0.34
C ILE A 375 8.52 0.98 1.71
N ALA A 376 8.43 0.25 2.83
CA ALA A 376 8.62 0.82 4.17
C ALA A 376 10.11 1.14 4.41
N LYS A 377 10.37 2.31 5.03
CA LYS A 377 11.74 2.82 5.29
C LYS A 377 12.04 2.81 6.77
#